data_b2426942d460f3a42addb30d4f848f87
#
_entry.id   b2426942d460f3a42addb30d4f848f87
#
_cell.length_a   1.000
_cell.length_b   1.000
_cell.length_c   1.000
_cell.angle_alpha   90.00
_cell.angle_beta   90.00
_cell.angle_gamma   90.00
#
_symmetry.space_group_name_H-M   'P 1'
#
loop_
_entity.id
_entity.type
_entity.pdbx_description
1 polymer ?
#
loop_
_entity_poly.entity_id
_entity_poly.type
_entity_poly.pdbx_seq_one_letter_code
_entity_poly.pdbx_strand_id
1 'polypeptide(L)'
;TSALAFFPDGRMAVCTHGGDVWIVSGIDKSLAKLKWKRFAAGMYEPFGLQVIGGKVYVTCKDRLTRLHDFNKDGEADFYESFSADTDVSTFFHAFNFDLQRDGDGNLYYVKSGQYTSHALPGAVIKVSADGKGREVYCTGFRTPNGMGILPDGRLTASDNQGSWMPASKVSLLKPGGFYGYVQTHTHKGGLWAPDGGRIDHRKVVPPKTFDQPLIWMPQDFDNSSGGQLWVDDPRWGPLSGRLLHTSFGKGWLYYMMLQEVEGLNQAAIVRLKHDALTGIHRARVNPSDGQVYATGLNGWNGHGRKGLSQGHIHRFRYTGKPARLLTDTQVRHNGIELKFNFQLDPKS
;
A
#
# COMPACT_ATOMS: atom_id res chain seq x y z
N THR A 1 9.94 2.50 -9.45
CA THR A 1 10.14 1.95 -8.10
C THR A 1 8.81 1.52 -7.50
N SER A 2 8.72 0.31 -6.96
CA SER A 2 7.46 -0.33 -6.54
C SER A 2 7.28 -0.39 -5.01
N ALA A 3 8.37 -0.54 -4.24
CA ALA A 3 8.31 -0.46 -2.79
C ALA A 3 9.64 0.01 -2.20
N LEU A 4 9.61 0.42 -0.93
CA LEU A 4 10.78 0.83 -0.15
C LEU A 4 10.64 0.41 1.32
N ALA A 5 11.77 0.26 1.99
CA ALA A 5 11.88 0.15 3.45
C ALA A 5 13.21 0.72 3.93
N PHE A 6 13.30 1.08 5.21
CA PHE A 6 14.51 1.64 5.78
C PHE A 6 15.22 0.65 6.69
N PHE A 7 16.55 0.68 6.65
CA PHE A 7 17.39 0.13 7.71
C PHE A 7 17.38 1.07 8.93
N PRO A 8 17.68 0.55 10.13
CA PRO A 8 17.74 1.40 11.33
C PRO A 8 18.76 2.55 11.22
N ASP A 9 19.79 2.40 10.41
CA ASP A 9 20.82 3.40 10.15
C ASP A 9 20.43 4.46 9.11
N GLY A 10 19.20 4.41 8.59
CA GLY A 10 18.63 5.35 7.62
C GLY A 10 18.94 5.04 6.16
N ARG A 11 19.72 4.01 5.86
CA ARG A 11 19.80 3.51 4.48
C ARG A 11 18.44 3.00 4.02
N MET A 12 18.18 3.11 2.74
CA MET A 12 16.90 2.71 2.16
C MET A 12 17.11 1.53 1.20
N ALA A 13 16.33 0.47 1.38
CA ALA A 13 16.15 -0.55 0.36
C ALA A 13 14.98 -0.17 -0.55
N VAL A 14 15.16 -0.35 -1.85
CA VAL A 14 14.14 -0.02 -2.86
C VAL A 14 14.05 -1.16 -3.85
N CYS A 15 12.86 -1.66 -4.14
CA CYS A 15 12.67 -2.58 -5.25
C CYS A 15 12.05 -1.88 -6.47
N THR A 16 12.29 -2.45 -7.64
CA THR A 16 11.72 -2.01 -8.91
C THR A 16 10.81 -3.08 -9.46
N HIS A 17 9.78 -2.68 -10.19
CA HIS A 17 8.90 -3.63 -10.89
C HIS A 17 9.68 -4.58 -11.84
N GLY A 18 10.82 -4.10 -12.38
CA GLY A 18 11.67 -4.90 -13.26
C GLY A 18 12.51 -5.97 -12.56
N GLY A 19 12.42 -6.10 -11.23
CA GLY A 19 13.05 -7.20 -10.49
C GLY A 19 14.35 -6.88 -9.75
N ASP A 20 14.76 -5.63 -9.70
CA ASP A 20 15.95 -5.22 -8.95
C ASP A 20 15.61 -4.80 -7.52
N VAL A 21 16.58 -4.99 -6.62
CA VAL A 21 16.63 -4.36 -5.30
C VAL A 21 17.90 -3.51 -5.21
N TRP A 22 17.73 -2.27 -4.77
CA TRP A 22 18.81 -1.29 -4.60
C TRP A 22 18.92 -0.87 -3.14
N ILE A 23 20.15 -0.68 -2.66
CA ILE A 23 20.41 -0.03 -1.38
C ILE A 23 20.90 1.39 -1.65
N VAL A 24 20.20 2.36 -1.05
CA VAL A 24 20.49 3.79 -1.15
C VAL A 24 21.08 4.26 0.17
N SER A 25 22.25 4.87 0.10
CA SER A 25 22.95 5.47 1.24
C SER A 25 23.24 6.95 0.99
N GLY A 26 23.75 7.65 2.01
CA GLY A 26 24.06 9.07 1.91
C GLY A 26 22.81 9.96 1.87
N ILE A 27 21.71 9.49 2.45
CA ILE A 27 20.45 10.22 2.56
C ILE A 27 20.65 11.31 3.63
N ASP A 28 20.87 12.53 3.19
CA ASP A 28 21.02 13.72 4.05
C ASP A 28 19.97 14.80 3.70
N LYS A 29 20.05 15.95 4.34
CA LYS A 29 19.14 17.08 4.11
C LYS A 29 19.14 17.53 2.64
N SER A 30 20.30 17.52 2.00
CA SER A 30 20.50 18.02 0.64
C SER A 30 20.15 16.99 -0.45
N LEU A 31 20.23 15.68 -0.12
CA LEU A 31 20.20 14.55 -1.06
C LEU A 31 21.33 14.56 -2.10
N ALA A 32 22.36 15.40 -1.91
CA ALA A 32 23.45 15.54 -2.87
C ALA A 32 24.47 14.40 -2.81
N LYS A 33 24.46 13.60 -1.72
CA LYS A 33 25.45 12.54 -1.47
C LYS A 33 24.88 11.13 -1.67
N LEU A 34 23.76 11.01 -2.34
CA LEU A 34 23.12 9.72 -2.58
C LEU A 34 24.05 8.78 -3.35
N LYS A 35 24.18 7.55 -2.82
CA LYS A 35 24.87 6.46 -3.49
C LYS A 35 23.89 5.31 -3.64
N TRP A 36 23.84 4.74 -4.84
CA TRP A 36 22.99 3.62 -5.20
C TRP A 36 23.87 2.40 -5.47
N LYS A 37 23.63 1.31 -4.75
CA LYS A 37 24.23 0.02 -5.05
C LYS A 37 23.13 -0.98 -5.33
N ARG A 38 23.21 -1.69 -6.46
CA ARG A 38 22.31 -2.80 -6.74
C ARG A 38 22.65 -3.92 -5.79
N PHE A 39 21.66 -4.37 -5.03
CA PHE A 39 21.78 -5.38 -4.00
C PHE A 39 21.36 -6.76 -4.50
N ALA A 40 20.30 -6.82 -5.32
CA ALA A 40 19.76 -8.03 -5.91
C ALA A 40 19.10 -7.74 -7.25
N ALA A 41 18.94 -8.77 -8.09
CA ALA A 41 18.28 -8.69 -9.38
C ALA A 41 17.52 -9.98 -9.70
N GLY A 42 16.69 -9.96 -10.76
CA GLY A 42 16.00 -11.16 -11.26
C GLY A 42 14.79 -11.61 -10.43
N MET A 43 14.23 -10.72 -9.62
CA MET A 43 13.01 -11.00 -8.85
C MET A 43 11.77 -10.87 -9.73
N TYR A 44 10.78 -11.71 -9.47
CA TYR A 44 9.56 -11.73 -10.27
C TYR A 44 8.56 -10.65 -9.81
N GLU A 45 8.56 -9.50 -10.50
CA GLU A 45 7.64 -8.37 -10.32
C GLU A 45 7.40 -8.00 -8.84
N PRO A 46 8.42 -7.52 -8.11
CA PRO A 46 8.29 -7.22 -6.70
C PRO A 46 7.46 -5.97 -6.45
N PHE A 47 6.51 -6.04 -5.47
CA PHE A 47 5.65 -4.92 -5.06
C PHE A 47 5.55 -4.70 -3.55
N GLY A 48 6.32 -5.43 -2.76
CA GLY A 48 6.42 -5.24 -1.31
C GLY A 48 7.84 -5.40 -0.83
N LEU A 49 8.23 -4.65 0.21
CA LEU A 49 9.57 -4.68 0.78
C LEU A 49 9.54 -4.34 2.26
N GLN A 50 10.29 -5.11 3.06
CA GLN A 50 10.56 -4.86 4.47
C GLN A 50 12.04 -5.10 4.79
N VAL A 51 12.56 -4.38 5.80
CA VAL A 51 13.85 -4.65 6.42
C VAL A 51 13.59 -5.16 7.84
N ILE A 52 13.98 -6.41 8.11
CA ILE A 52 13.74 -7.08 9.38
C ILE A 52 15.06 -7.68 9.88
N GLY A 53 15.53 -7.23 11.05
CA GLY A 53 16.81 -7.71 11.60
C GLY A 53 17.98 -7.46 10.66
N GLY A 54 17.97 -6.36 9.91
CA GLY A 54 19.00 -6.02 8.93
C GLY A 54 18.95 -6.81 7.61
N LYS A 55 17.98 -7.70 7.42
CA LYS A 55 17.77 -8.47 6.19
C LYS A 55 16.62 -7.88 5.38
N VAL A 56 16.74 -7.95 4.06
CA VAL A 56 15.73 -7.46 3.12
C VAL A 56 14.76 -8.60 2.77
N TYR A 57 13.47 -8.34 2.94
CA TYR A 57 12.38 -9.23 2.54
C TYR A 57 11.61 -8.59 1.40
N VAL A 58 11.30 -9.35 0.36
CA VAL A 58 10.67 -8.85 -0.86
C VAL A 58 9.50 -9.73 -1.24
N THR A 59 8.32 -9.12 -1.39
CA THR A 59 7.15 -9.81 -1.93
C THR A 59 7.22 -9.83 -3.44
N CYS A 60 7.36 -11.02 -4.00
CA CYS A 60 7.33 -11.31 -5.43
C CYS A 60 6.01 -11.96 -5.83
N LYS A 61 5.79 -12.13 -7.13
CA LYS A 61 4.58 -12.75 -7.66
C LYS A 61 4.43 -14.22 -7.27
N ASP A 62 5.55 -14.91 -7.01
CA ASP A 62 5.64 -16.33 -6.75
C ASP A 62 6.10 -16.70 -5.33
N ARG A 63 6.56 -15.73 -4.56
CA ARG A 63 7.08 -15.98 -3.22
C ARG A 63 7.35 -14.71 -2.42
N LEU A 64 7.53 -14.88 -1.14
CA LEU A 64 8.22 -13.95 -0.26
C LEU A 64 9.69 -14.38 -0.19
N THR A 65 10.60 -13.54 -0.68
CA THR A 65 12.04 -13.79 -0.72
C THR A 65 12.74 -13.08 0.42
N ARG A 66 13.66 -13.77 1.11
CA ARG A 66 14.60 -13.16 2.04
C ARG A 66 16.00 -13.16 1.43
N LEU A 67 16.62 -11.98 1.37
CA LEU A 67 17.93 -11.80 0.75
C LEU A 67 19.04 -11.85 1.80
N HIS A 68 20.11 -12.54 1.47
CA HIS A 68 21.29 -12.70 2.31
C HIS A 68 22.53 -12.23 1.58
N ASP A 69 23.34 -11.43 2.26
CA ASP A 69 24.69 -11.01 1.88
C ASP A 69 25.65 -11.60 2.93
N PHE A 70 26.23 -12.77 2.63
CA PHE A 70 27.06 -13.51 3.58
C PHE A 70 28.49 -12.98 3.63
N ASN A 71 29.03 -12.56 2.49
CA ASN A 71 30.39 -12.04 2.35
C ASN A 71 30.50 -10.54 2.70
N LYS A 72 29.33 -9.85 2.86
CA LYS A 72 29.21 -8.41 3.23
C LYS A 72 29.81 -7.46 2.19
N ASP A 73 29.77 -7.85 0.94
CA ASP A 73 30.19 -6.97 -0.15
C ASP A 73 29.10 -6.01 -0.63
N GLY A 74 27.87 -6.15 -0.09
CA GLY A 74 26.69 -5.32 -0.40
C GLY A 74 25.94 -5.78 -1.64
N GLU A 75 26.08 -7.06 -2.02
CA GLU A 75 25.27 -7.78 -2.99
C GLU A 75 24.71 -9.06 -2.34
N ALA A 76 23.54 -9.49 -2.76
CA ALA A 76 22.92 -10.68 -2.18
C ALA A 76 23.51 -11.95 -2.80
N ASP A 77 24.13 -12.79 -1.96
CA ASP A 77 24.69 -14.08 -2.35
C ASP A 77 23.63 -15.17 -2.44
N PHE A 78 22.55 -15.05 -1.64
CA PHE A 78 21.55 -16.09 -1.52
C PHE A 78 20.13 -15.50 -1.43
N TYR A 79 19.25 -16.05 -2.24
CA TYR A 79 17.84 -15.70 -2.36
C TYR A 79 17.01 -16.82 -1.75
N GLU A 80 16.70 -16.69 -0.48
CA GLU A 80 15.92 -17.69 0.24
C GLU A 80 14.44 -17.56 -0.11
N SER A 81 13.81 -18.64 -0.53
CA SER A 81 12.35 -18.72 -0.59
C SER A 81 11.81 -18.81 0.84
N PHE A 82 11.59 -17.65 1.48
CA PHE A 82 11.11 -17.59 2.85
C PHE A 82 9.70 -18.16 3.00
N SER A 83 8.84 -17.88 2.03
CA SER A 83 7.53 -18.51 1.91
C SER A 83 7.13 -18.58 0.43
N ALA A 84 6.95 -19.77 -0.11
CA ALA A 84 6.55 -19.96 -1.50
C ALA A 84 5.06 -19.69 -1.68
N ASP A 85 4.69 -19.01 -2.77
CA ASP A 85 3.32 -18.84 -3.22
C ASP A 85 3.17 -19.48 -4.59
N THR A 86 2.68 -20.72 -4.62
CA THR A 86 2.49 -21.49 -5.86
C THR A 86 1.22 -21.11 -6.62
N ASP A 87 0.37 -20.29 -6.04
CA ASP A 87 -0.85 -19.76 -6.66
C ASP A 87 -0.50 -18.53 -7.52
N VAL A 88 0.19 -18.75 -8.62
CA VAL A 88 0.71 -17.73 -9.55
C VAL A 88 -0.21 -17.62 -10.76
N SER A 89 -0.55 -16.40 -11.16
CA SER A 89 -1.25 -16.10 -12.40
C SER A 89 -0.32 -15.38 -13.38
N THR A 90 -0.37 -15.77 -14.65
CA THR A 90 0.40 -15.12 -15.73
C THR A 90 -0.22 -13.80 -16.20
N PHE A 91 -1.43 -13.49 -15.75
CA PHE A 91 -2.07 -12.22 -16.10
C PHE A 91 -1.24 -11.03 -15.60
N PHE A 92 -1.07 -10.02 -16.44
CA PHE A 92 -0.18 -8.89 -16.13
C PHE A 92 -0.59 -8.11 -14.86
N HIS A 93 -1.87 -8.15 -14.50
CA HIS A 93 -2.45 -7.44 -13.35
C HIS A 93 -2.53 -8.30 -12.07
N ALA A 94 -2.02 -9.53 -12.12
CA ALA A 94 -2.08 -10.48 -11.01
C ALA A 94 -0.87 -10.34 -10.09
N PHE A 95 -0.74 -9.20 -9.43
CA PHE A 95 0.35 -8.92 -8.50
C PHE A 95 0.08 -9.45 -7.09
N ASN A 96 1.17 -9.66 -6.34
CA ASN A 96 1.17 -9.71 -4.89
C ASN A 96 1.67 -8.36 -4.38
N PHE A 97 0.79 -7.62 -3.72
CA PHE A 97 1.06 -6.24 -3.32
C PHE A 97 1.46 -6.13 -1.86
N ASP A 98 2.35 -5.16 -1.59
CA ASP A 98 2.80 -4.72 -0.27
C ASP A 98 3.49 -5.82 0.56
N LEU A 99 4.00 -5.42 1.70
CA LEU A 99 4.47 -6.28 2.77
C LEU A 99 4.35 -5.51 4.08
N GLN A 100 3.51 -6.00 4.98
CA GLN A 100 3.35 -5.46 6.33
C GLN A 100 3.79 -6.51 7.35
N ARG A 101 4.20 -6.07 8.54
CA ARG A 101 4.62 -6.92 9.63
C ARG A 101 3.90 -6.53 10.90
N ASP A 102 3.27 -7.49 11.60
CA ASP A 102 2.66 -7.26 12.90
C ASP A 102 3.67 -7.32 14.07
N GLY A 103 3.18 -7.06 15.29
CA GLY A 103 3.99 -7.10 16.51
C GLY A 103 4.53 -8.49 16.85
N ASP A 104 3.86 -9.55 16.40
CA ASP A 104 4.26 -10.95 16.61
C ASP A 104 5.26 -11.41 15.54
N GLY A 105 5.54 -10.58 14.56
CA GLY A 105 6.49 -10.85 13.48
C GLY A 105 5.89 -11.52 12.26
N ASN A 106 4.58 -11.77 12.22
CA ASN A 106 3.92 -12.31 11.04
C ASN A 106 3.94 -11.28 9.92
N LEU A 107 4.00 -11.76 8.68
CA LEU A 107 4.06 -10.95 7.48
C LEU A 107 2.75 -11.05 6.69
N TYR A 108 2.36 -9.94 6.08
CA TYR A 108 1.10 -9.85 5.34
C TYR A 108 1.34 -9.23 3.97
N TYR A 109 0.78 -9.86 2.95
CA TYR A 109 0.69 -9.31 1.60
C TYR A 109 -0.68 -9.60 1.00
N VAL A 110 -1.04 -8.93 -0.08
CA VAL A 110 -2.36 -9.08 -0.68
C VAL A 110 -2.28 -9.39 -2.16
N LYS A 111 -3.07 -10.37 -2.61
CA LYS A 111 -3.15 -10.83 -3.99
C LYS A 111 -4.20 -10.03 -4.76
N SER A 112 -3.89 -9.67 -6.00
CA SER A 112 -4.89 -9.10 -6.90
C SER A 112 -5.98 -10.13 -7.23
N GLY A 113 -7.23 -9.66 -7.28
CA GLY A 113 -8.39 -10.49 -7.61
C GLY A 113 -8.93 -10.27 -9.02
N GLN A 114 -8.43 -9.24 -9.74
CA GLN A 114 -8.99 -8.88 -11.04
C GLN A 114 -8.39 -9.73 -12.17
N TYR A 115 -9.24 -10.40 -12.93
CA TYR A 115 -8.89 -11.16 -14.15
C TYR A 115 -7.76 -12.18 -13.95
N THR A 116 -7.60 -12.68 -12.75
CA THR A 116 -6.50 -13.60 -12.43
C THR A 116 -6.96 -15.06 -12.57
N SER A 117 -5.99 -15.95 -12.73
CA SER A 117 -6.19 -17.39 -12.60
C SER A 117 -5.82 -17.90 -11.20
N HIS A 118 -5.68 -17.02 -10.22
CA HIS A 118 -5.44 -17.39 -8.84
C HIS A 118 -6.56 -18.28 -8.28
N ALA A 119 -6.20 -19.27 -7.50
CA ALA A 119 -7.15 -20.05 -6.69
C ALA A 119 -7.70 -19.19 -5.53
N LEU A 120 -6.91 -18.21 -5.07
CA LEU A 120 -7.23 -17.27 -3.98
C LEU A 120 -7.24 -15.82 -4.48
N PRO A 121 -8.13 -15.45 -5.41
CA PRO A 121 -8.17 -14.08 -5.94
C PRO A 121 -8.60 -13.09 -4.88
N GLY A 122 -7.88 -11.97 -4.78
CA GLY A 122 -8.23 -10.90 -3.85
C GLY A 122 -8.10 -11.28 -2.38
N ALA A 123 -7.19 -12.20 -2.05
CA ALA A 123 -6.94 -12.64 -0.69
C ALA A 123 -5.77 -11.88 -0.05
N VAL A 124 -5.92 -11.51 1.21
CA VAL A 124 -4.80 -11.13 2.09
C VAL A 124 -4.22 -12.40 2.68
N ILE A 125 -2.93 -12.58 2.51
CA ILE A 125 -2.19 -13.74 2.98
C ILE A 125 -1.39 -13.34 4.21
N LYS A 126 -1.51 -14.14 5.27
CA LYS A 126 -0.66 -14.07 6.46
C LYS A 126 0.38 -15.17 6.39
N VAL A 127 1.62 -14.81 6.61
CA VAL A 127 2.78 -15.71 6.69
C VAL A 127 3.32 -15.64 8.12
N SER A 128 3.54 -16.80 8.76
CA SER A 128 4.10 -16.84 10.11
C SER A 128 5.51 -16.23 10.16
N ALA A 129 5.93 -15.77 11.34
CA ALA A 129 7.22 -15.11 11.55
C ALA A 129 8.43 -15.97 11.13
N ASP A 130 8.29 -17.30 11.13
CA ASP A 130 9.31 -18.24 10.68
C ASP A 130 9.20 -18.62 9.19
N GLY A 131 8.18 -18.12 8.48
CA GLY A 131 7.93 -18.37 7.06
C GLY A 131 7.26 -19.71 6.73
N LYS A 132 7.03 -20.59 7.73
CA LYS A 132 6.53 -21.95 7.50
C LYS A 132 5.01 -22.04 7.41
N GLY A 133 4.30 -21.21 8.16
CA GLY A 133 2.86 -21.12 8.14
C GLY A 133 2.38 -20.10 7.11
N ARG A 134 1.35 -20.45 6.33
CA ARG A 134 0.68 -19.55 5.39
C ARG A 134 -0.82 -19.78 5.44
N GLU A 135 -1.59 -18.73 5.64
CA GLU A 135 -3.04 -18.80 5.74
C GLU A 135 -3.71 -17.60 5.05
N VAL A 136 -4.97 -17.77 4.65
CA VAL A 136 -5.81 -16.68 4.18
C VAL A 136 -6.31 -15.91 5.40
N TYR A 137 -5.93 -14.62 5.48
CA TYR A 137 -6.39 -13.74 6.54
C TYR A 137 -7.78 -13.18 6.29
N CYS A 138 -8.04 -12.70 5.07
CA CYS A 138 -9.34 -12.20 4.62
C CYS A 138 -9.38 -12.14 3.08
N THR A 139 -10.56 -11.85 2.51
CA THR A 139 -10.79 -11.91 1.05
C THR A 139 -11.67 -10.76 0.56
N GLY A 140 -11.93 -10.73 -0.75
CA GLY A 140 -12.90 -9.81 -1.35
C GLY A 140 -12.30 -8.51 -1.88
N PHE A 141 -11.05 -8.55 -2.36
CA PHE A 141 -10.35 -7.43 -2.98
C PHE A 141 -10.21 -7.59 -4.50
N ARG A 142 -10.30 -6.49 -5.23
CA ARG A 142 -10.11 -6.44 -6.68
C ARG A 142 -8.65 -6.20 -7.07
N THR A 143 -8.12 -5.04 -6.71
CA THR A 143 -6.75 -4.62 -6.98
C THR A 143 -6.26 -3.83 -5.78
N PRO A 144 -5.98 -4.51 -4.68
CA PRO A 144 -5.62 -3.90 -3.41
C PRO A 144 -4.15 -3.49 -3.44
N ASN A 145 -3.87 -2.36 -4.08
CA ASN A 145 -2.49 -1.93 -4.35
C ASN A 145 -1.71 -1.54 -3.10
N GLY A 146 -2.30 -1.49 -1.91
CA GLY A 146 -1.52 -1.22 -0.73
C GLY A 146 -2.23 -1.46 0.59
N MET A 147 -1.40 -1.71 1.57
CA MET A 147 -1.77 -1.99 2.95
C MET A 147 -1.13 -0.97 3.89
N GLY A 148 -1.55 -0.99 5.13
CA GLY A 148 -0.95 -0.30 6.24
C GLY A 148 -1.16 -1.07 7.53
N ILE A 149 -0.45 -0.66 8.58
CA ILE A 149 -0.64 -1.17 9.93
C ILE A 149 -0.79 0.01 10.89
N LEU A 150 -1.75 -0.08 11.79
CA LEU A 150 -2.00 0.89 12.84
C LEU A 150 -1.15 0.57 14.08
N PRO A 151 -0.96 1.52 15.02
CA PRO A 151 -0.17 1.28 16.22
C PRO A 151 -0.70 0.17 17.11
N ASP A 152 -1.99 -0.12 17.05
CA ASP A 152 -2.64 -1.21 17.77
C ASP A 152 -2.54 -2.58 17.09
N GLY A 153 -1.80 -2.65 15.96
CA GLY A 153 -1.59 -3.87 15.19
C GLY A 153 -2.67 -4.18 14.15
N ARG A 154 -3.76 -3.41 14.11
CA ARG A 154 -4.80 -3.62 13.09
C ARG A 154 -4.29 -3.24 11.71
N LEU A 155 -4.62 -4.06 10.72
CA LEU A 155 -4.23 -3.86 9.33
C LEU A 155 -5.28 -3.04 8.58
N THR A 156 -4.82 -2.25 7.61
CA THR A 156 -5.66 -1.62 6.60
C THR A 156 -5.28 -2.10 5.22
N ALA A 157 -6.22 -2.07 4.27
CA ALA A 157 -5.95 -2.21 2.85
C ALA A 157 -6.81 -1.26 2.05
N SER A 158 -6.23 -0.70 1.00
CA SER A 158 -6.99 0.03 -0.01
C SER A 158 -7.39 -0.90 -1.15
N ASP A 159 -8.47 -0.57 -1.84
CA ASP A 159 -8.90 -1.28 -3.03
C ASP A 159 -9.52 -0.33 -4.05
N ASN A 160 -9.54 -0.73 -5.31
CA ASN A 160 -10.16 0.02 -6.38
C ASN A 160 -11.63 -0.38 -6.56
N GLN A 161 -12.40 0.48 -7.24
CA GLN A 161 -13.75 0.13 -7.70
C GLN A 161 -13.72 -1.15 -8.55
N GLY A 162 -14.82 -1.89 -8.56
CA GLY A 162 -14.92 -3.13 -9.32
C GLY A 162 -16.34 -3.65 -9.37
N SER A 163 -16.51 -4.93 -9.74
CA SER A 163 -17.82 -5.54 -9.76
C SER A 163 -18.51 -5.41 -8.38
N TRP A 164 -19.65 -4.72 -8.36
CA TRP A 164 -20.45 -4.36 -7.18
C TRP A 164 -19.74 -3.42 -6.16
N MET A 165 -18.52 -2.98 -6.45
CA MET A 165 -17.79 -2.01 -5.64
C MET A 165 -17.79 -0.65 -6.35
N PRO A 166 -18.57 0.32 -5.87
CA PRO A 166 -18.87 1.55 -6.64
C PRO A 166 -17.71 2.53 -6.71
N ALA A 167 -16.79 2.46 -5.77
CA ALA A 167 -15.69 3.41 -5.64
C ALA A 167 -14.45 2.74 -5.04
N SER A 168 -13.33 3.44 -5.09
CA SER A 168 -12.14 3.07 -4.30
C SER A 168 -12.45 3.19 -2.81
N LYS A 169 -11.74 2.42 -1.99
CA LYS A 169 -12.01 2.35 -0.56
C LYS A 169 -10.74 2.07 0.24
N VAL A 170 -10.77 2.41 1.52
CA VAL A 170 -9.84 1.89 2.53
C VAL A 170 -10.62 1.11 3.57
N SER A 171 -10.20 -0.11 3.83
CA SER A 171 -10.85 -1.02 4.79
C SER A 171 -9.95 -1.29 5.98
N LEU A 172 -10.55 -1.46 7.16
CA LEU A 172 -9.91 -2.02 8.34
C LEU A 172 -10.08 -3.54 8.28
N LEU A 173 -8.97 -4.28 8.34
CA LEU A 173 -8.99 -5.72 8.12
C LEU A 173 -9.24 -6.50 9.41
N LYS A 174 -9.98 -7.60 9.29
CA LYS A 174 -10.17 -8.58 10.36
C LYS A 174 -10.00 -10.02 9.83
N PRO A 175 -9.60 -10.96 10.66
CA PRO A 175 -9.54 -12.38 10.29
C PRO A 175 -10.89 -12.87 9.76
N GLY A 176 -10.87 -13.61 8.63
CA GLY A 176 -12.08 -14.15 8.01
C GLY A 176 -12.99 -13.11 7.34
N GLY A 177 -12.59 -11.83 7.30
CA GLY A 177 -13.37 -10.76 6.69
C GLY A 177 -13.56 -10.93 5.19
N PHE A 178 -14.66 -10.39 4.65
CA PHE A 178 -14.94 -10.34 3.23
C PHE A 178 -15.29 -8.91 2.80
N TYR A 179 -14.52 -8.35 1.86
CA TYR A 179 -14.57 -6.93 1.51
C TYR A 179 -15.29 -6.63 0.19
N GLY A 180 -16.08 -7.59 -0.30
CA GLY A 180 -17.16 -7.37 -1.25
C GLY A 180 -16.85 -7.62 -2.72
N TYR A 181 -15.60 -7.62 -3.16
CA TYR A 181 -15.30 -7.93 -4.55
C TYR A 181 -15.41 -9.42 -4.82
N VAL A 182 -16.17 -9.77 -5.87
CA VAL A 182 -16.24 -11.11 -6.44
C VAL A 182 -15.72 -11.04 -7.87
N GLN A 183 -14.82 -11.94 -8.20
CA GLN A 183 -14.24 -12.00 -9.53
C GLN A 183 -15.30 -12.42 -10.55
N THR A 184 -15.46 -11.60 -11.59
CA THR A 184 -16.42 -11.86 -12.68
C THR A 184 -15.75 -12.34 -13.96
N HIS A 185 -14.43 -12.40 -13.99
CA HIS A 185 -13.65 -12.84 -15.13
C HIS A 185 -12.44 -13.62 -14.65
N THR A 186 -12.14 -14.73 -15.31
CA THR A 186 -10.88 -15.46 -15.17
C THR A 186 -10.06 -15.28 -16.44
N HIS A 187 -8.75 -15.39 -16.33
CA HIS A 187 -7.84 -15.33 -17.46
C HIS A 187 -7.11 -16.67 -17.59
N LYS A 188 -7.17 -17.27 -18.78
CA LYS A 188 -6.52 -18.55 -19.08
C LYS A 188 -5.44 -18.37 -20.14
N GLY A 189 -4.32 -17.75 -19.83
CA GLY A 189 -3.24 -17.55 -20.81
C GLY A 189 -3.31 -16.20 -21.54
N GLY A 190 -2.31 -15.85 -22.33
CA GLY A 190 -2.15 -14.65 -23.12
C GLY A 190 -2.39 -13.29 -22.44
N LEU A 191 -1.60 -12.30 -22.76
CA LEU A 191 -1.61 -11.01 -22.02
C LEU A 191 -2.91 -10.22 -22.12
N TRP A 192 -3.75 -10.46 -23.12
CA TRP A 192 -4.93 -9.64 -23.44
C TRP A 192 -6.15 -10.46 -23.90
N ALA A 193 -6.01 -11.77 -24.03
CA ALA A 193 -7.11 -12.61 -24.44
C ALA A 193 -7.84 -13.15 -23.20
N PRO A 194 -9.08 -12.74 -22.93
CA PRO A 194 -9.95 -13.49 -22.04
C PRO A 194 -10.35 -14.78 -22.77
N ASP A 195 -9.48 -15.79 -22.78
CA ASP A 195 -9.76 -17.09 -23.40
C ASP A 195 -10.92 -17.75 -22.69
N GLY A 196 -12.12 -17.45 -23.12
CA GLY A 196 -13.33 -18.11 -22.64
C GLY A 196 -13.58 -18.01 -21.14
N GLY A 197 -12.83 -17.15 -20.45
CA GLY A 197 -12.91 -17.00 -19.01
C GLY A 197 -13.93 -15.98 -18.53
N ARG A 198 -14.79 -15.45 -19.40
CA ARG A 198 -15.91 -14.62 -18.95
C ARG A 198 -16.87 -15.48 -18.15
N ILE A 199 -16.87 -15.28 -16.84
CA ILE A 199 -18.00 -15.75 -16.05
C ILE A 199 -19.20 -14.91 -16.50
N ASP A 200 -20.26 -15.55 -16.95
CA ASP A 200 -21.49 -14.86 -17.30
C ASP A 200 -21.96 -14.07 -16.06
N HIS A 201 -21.95 -12.75 -16.14
CA HIS A 201 -22.36 -11.87 -15.04
C HIS A 201 -23.74 -12.23 -14.47
N ARG A 202 -24.63 -12.78 -15.31
CA ARG A 202 -25.95 -13.24 -14.91
C ARG A 202 -25.90 -14.47 -14.02
N LYS A 203 -24.79 -15.22 -14.03
CA LYS A 203 -24.58 -16.43 -13.22
C LYS A 203 -23.77 -16.14 -11.95
N VAL A 204 -23.14 -14.97 -11.85
CA VAL A 204 -22.41 -14.57 -10.66
C VAL A 204 -23.37 -13.87 -9.71
N VAL A 205 -23.58 -14.46 -8.56
CA VAL A 205 -24.43 -13.87 -7.53
C VAL A 205 -23.69 -12.74 -6.85
N PRO A 206 -24.26 -11.50 -6.84
CA PRO A 206 -23.65 -10.40 -6.10
C PRO A 206 -23.57 -10.75 -4.61
N PRO A 207 -22.54 -10.29 -3.90
CA PRO A 207 -22.46 -10.52 -2.47
C PRO A 207 -23.63 -9.82 -1.76
N LYS A 208 -24.36 -10.56 -0.93
CA LYS A 208 -25.49 -10.01 -0.14
C LYS A 208 -24.98 -9.10 0.98
N THR A 209 -23.83 -9.43 1.54
CA THR A 209 -23.21 -8.70 2.65
C THR A 209 -21.70 -8.68 2.47
N PHE A 210 -21.07 -7.66 3.00
CA PHE A 210 -19.61 -7.55 3.07
C PHE A 210 -19.24 -6.60 4.22
N ASP A 211 -17.99 -6.68 4.65
CA ASP A 211 -17.45 -5.79 5.68
C ASP A 211 -17.30 -4.37 5.13
N GLN A 212 -17.92 -3.41 5.80
CA GLN A 212 -17.92 -2.01 5.37
C GLN A 212 -16.50 -1.43 5.48
N PRO A 213 -16.08 -0.61 4.50
CA PRO A 213 -14.81 0.09 4.57
C PRO A 213 -14.86 1.24 5.59
N LEU A 214 -13.68 1.69 6.00
CA LEU A 214 -13.51 2.94 6.74
C LEU A 214 -14.03 4.14 5.94
N ILE A 215 -13.82 4.10 4.62
CA ILE A 215 -14.21 5.19 3.72
C ILE A 215 -14.32 4.70 2.28
N TRP A 216 -15.29 5.27 1.56
CA TRP A 216 -15.42 5.20 0.12
C TRP A 216 -14.87 6.50 -0.50
N MET A 217 -14.10 6.37 -1.58
CA MET A 217 -13.47 7.48 -2.27
C MET A 217 -13.93 7.52 -3.73
N PRO A 218 -14.69 8.56 -4.15
CA PRO A 218 -15.07 8.71 -5.55
C PRO A 218 -13.86 8.75 -6.50
N GLN A 219 -14.02 8.35 -7.75
CA GLN A 219 -12.92 8.26 -8.71
C GLN A 219 -12.20 9.58 -8.97
N ASP A 220 -12.91 10.70 -8.89
CA ASP A 220 -12.30 12.02 -9.02
C ASP A 220 -11.41 12.39 -7.83
N PHE A 221 -11.69 11.80 -6.68
CA PHE A 221 -10.89 11.98 -5.47
C PHE A 221 -9.73 10.99 -5.39
N ASP A 222 -9.98 9.67 -5.57
CA ASP A 222 -8.93 8.66 -5.71
C ASP A 222 -9.39 7.50 -6.61
N ASN A 223 -8.88 7.44 -7.83
CA ASN A 223 -9.27 6.45 -8.82
C ASN A 223 -8.46 5.15 -8.75
N SER A 224 -7.30 5.18 -8.11
CA SER A 224 -6.43 4.02 -7.94
C SER A 224 -5.59 4.23 -6.69
N SER A 225 -6.01 3.59 -5.64
CA SER A 225 -5.44 3.74 -4.31
C SER A 225 -4.06 3.10 -4.19
N GLY A 226 -3.22 3.65 -3.32
CA GLY A 226 -1.92 3.10 -2.92
C GLY A 226 -1.94 2.61 -1.47
N GLY A 227 -0.79 2.57 -0.82
CA GLY A 227 -0.64 2.11 0.56
C GLY A 227 -1.03 3.13 1.62
N GLN A 228 -1.15 2.64 2.85
CA GLN A 228 -1.33 3.46 4.02
C GLN A 228 -0.06 3.45 4.86
N LEU A 229 0.18 4.53 5.61
CA LEU A 229 1.30 4.69 6.51
C LEU A 229 0.84 5.41 7.78
N TRP A 230 0.98 4.76 8.94
CA TRP A 230 0.90 5.49 10.21
C TRP A 230 2.21 6.24 10.41
N VAL A 231 2.13 7.56 10.63
CA VAL A 231 3.30 8.38 10.90
C VAL A 231 3.35 8.66 12.39
N ASP A 232 4.31 8.05 13.06
CA ASP A 232 4.54 8.21 14.50
C ASP A 232 5.91 8.83 14.77
N ASP A 233 6.18 9.98 14.13
CA ASP A 233 7.41 10.73 14.33
C ASP A 233 7.09 12.21 14.48
N PRO A 234 7.39 12.83 15.64
CA PRO A 234 7.08 14.23 15.88
C PRO A 234 7.79 15.19 14.91
N ARG A 235 8.88 14.75 14.27
CA ARG A 235 9.58 15.55 13.25
C ARG A 235 8.74 15.73 11.97
N TRP A 236 7.67 14.93 11.79
CA TRP A 236 6.70 15.13 10.72
C TRP A 236 5.73 16.30 11.00
N GLY A 237 5.74 16.88 12.20
CA GLY A 237 4.96 18.05 12.55
C GLY A 237 3.49 17.73 12.89
N PRO A 238 2.54 18.59 12.52
CA PRO A 238 1.15 18.50 13.01
C PRO A 238 0.36 17.30 12.49
N LEU A 239 0.92 16.53 11.56
CA LEU A 239 0.34 15.29 11.07
C LEU A 239 1.00 14.04 11.66
N SER A 240 1.90 14.17 12.64
CA SER A 240 2.35 13.07 13.48
C SER A 240 1.17 12.47 14.24
N GLY A 241 1.13 11.16 14.39
CA GLY A 241 -0.02 10.44 14.95
C GLY A 241 -1.22 10.34 14.00
N ARG A 242 -0.99 10.40 12.68
CA ARG A 242 -2.04 10.27 11.65
C ARG A 242 -1.74 9.14 10.67
N LEU A 243 -2.80 8.56 10.16
CA LEU A 243 -2.73 7.61 9.04
C LEU A 243 -2.68 8.39 7.73
N LEU A 244 -1.58 8.26 7.00
CA LEU A 244 -1.49 8.75 5.63
C LEU A 244 -2.03 7.70 4.66
N HIS A 245 -2.60 8.17 3.56
CA HIS A 245 -3.03 7.36 2.42
C HIS A 245 -2.40 7.91 1.15
N THR A 246 -1.99 7.03 0.25
CA THR A 246 -1.36 7.40 -1.02
C THR A 246 -2.25 7.04 -2.20
N SER A 247 -2.18 7.83 -3.28
CA SER A 247 -2.87 7.56 -4.52
C SER A 247 -1.89 7.21 -5.62
N PHE A 248 -2.04 6.02 -6.18
CA PHE A 248 -1.32 5.62 -7.37
C PHE A 248 -1.83 6.36 -8.62
N GLY A 249 -3.15 6.51 -8.75
CA GLY A 249 -3.73 7.15 -9.92
C GLY A 249 -3.49 8.66 -9.99
N LYS A 250 -3.57 9.35 -8.86
CA LYS A 250 -3.47 10.83 -8.80
C LYS A 250 -2.06 11.33 -8.46
N GLY A 251 -1.21 10.50 -7.84
CA GLY A 251 0.06 10.97 -7.29
C GLY A 251 -0.14 11.93 -6.13
N TRP A 252 -1.16 11.70 -5.32
CA TRP A 252 -1.51 12.54 -4.17
C TRP A 252 -1.26 11.80 -2.86
N LEU A 253 -1.11 12.60 -1.81
CA LEU A 253 -1.00 12.15 -0.43
C LEU A 253 -2.17 12.74 0.35
N TYR A 254 -2.75 11.92 1.22
CA TYR A 254 -3.86 12.29 2.08
C TYR A 254 -3.52 11.96 3.52
N TYR A 255 -4.22 12.57 4.48
CA TYR A 255 -4.27 12.08 5.85
C TYR A 255 -5.70 11.71 6.22
N MET A 256 -5.82 10.72 7.09
CA MET A 256 -7.09 10.16 7.53
C MET A 256 -7.27 10.38 9.03
N MET A 257 -8.51 10.63 9.42
CA MET A 257 -8.96 10.74 10.81
C MET A 257 -9.93 9.61 11.07
N LEU A 258 -9.54 8.70 11.94
CA LEU A 258 -10.30 7.49 12.26
C LEU A 258 -11.25 7.76 13.41
N GLN A 259 -12.45 7.21 13.34
CA GLN A 259 -13.44 7.27 14.39
C GLN A 259 -14.19 5.93 14.48
N GLU A 260 -14.53 5.54 15.68
CA GLU A 260 -15.51 4.48 15.93
C GLU A 260 -16.80 5.10 16.47
N VAL A 261 -17.93 4.75 15.87
CA VAL A 261 -19.27 5.18 16.26
C VAL A 261 -20.15 3.96 16.35
N GLU A 262 -20.64 3.66 17.55
CA GLU A 262 -21.56 2.54 17.79
C GLU A 262 -21.04 1.19 17.22
N GLY A 263 -19.74 0.94 17.39
CA GLY A 263 -19.09 -0.28 16.88
C GLY A 263 -18.75 -0.25 15.38
N LEU A 264 -19.07 0.83 14.67
CA LEU A 264 -18.68 1.01 13.25
C LEU A 264 -17.42 1.86 13.16
N ASN A 265 -16.39 1.29 12.54
CA ASN A 265 -15.17 2.02 12.21
C ASN A 265 -15.37 2.82 10.93
N GLN A 266 -15.06 4.11 10.96
CA GLN A 266 -15.16 5.01 9.83
C GLN A 266 -13.99 6.00 9.81
N ALA A 267 -13.81 6.70 8.70
CA ALA A 267 -12.77 7.72 8.56
C ALA A 267 -13.24 8.93 7.77
N ALA A 268 -12.68 10.09 8.10
CA ALA A 268 -12.60 11.22 7.20
C ALA A 268 -11.23 11.28 6.56
N ILE A 269 -11.13 11.81 5.35
CA ILE A 269 -9.90 11.90 4.58
C ILE A 269 -9.74 13.30 3.98
N VAL A 270 -8.54 13.84 4.06
CA VAL A 270 -8.19 15.16 3.53
C VAL A 270 -6.98 15.07 2.65
N ARG A 271 -7.06 15.64 1.45
CA ARG A 271 -5.92 15.73 0.54
C ARG A 271 -4.91 16.75 1.02
N LEU A 272 -3.63 16.40 1.02
CA LEU A 272 -2.53 17.35 1.16
C LEU A 272 -2.32 18.10 -0.17
N LYS A 273 -2.14 19.43 -0.09
CA LYS A 273 -1.95 20.28 -1.28
C LYS A 273 -0.52 20.16 -1.83
N HIS A 274 -0.25 19.06 -2.50
CA HIS A 274 0.97 18.85 -3.27
C HIS A 274 0.67 17.89 -4.41
N ASP A 275 1.52 17.89 -5.42
CA ASP A 275 1.47 16.98 -6.55
C ASP A 275 2.81 16.26 -6.68
N ALA A 276 2.78 14.93 -6.58
CA ALA A 276 3.95 14.11 -6.84
C ALA A 276 4.21 13.99 -8.35
N LEU A 277 5.43 13.66 -8.74
CA LEU A 277 5.79 13.44 -10.15
C LEU A 277 5.33 12.09 -10.69
N THR A 278 4.96 11.17 -9.80
CA THR A 278 4.45 9.83 -10.15
C THR A 278 3.17 9.51 -9.40
N GLY A 279 2.49 8.45 -9.79
CA GLY A 279 1.58 7.75 -8.90
C GLY A 279 2.34 7.17 -7.71
N ILE A 280 1.75 7.17 -6.52
CA ILE A 280 2.41 6.74 -5.28
C ILE A 280 1.87 5.39 -4.84
N HIS A 281 2.75 4.38 -4.77
CA HIS A 281 2.40 3.03 -4.28
C HIS A 281 2.57 2.89 -2.78
N ARG A 282 3.77 3.22 -2.28
CA ARG A 282 4.20 2.95 -0.91
C ARG A 282 4.86 4.16 -0.32
N ALA A 283 4.66 4.33 0.96
CA ALA A 283 5.35 5.34 1.75
C ALA A 283 5.87 4.74 3.06
N ARG A 284 7.01 5.25 3.54
CA ARG A 284 7.64 4.85 4.81
C ARG A 284 8.27 6.08 5.47
N VAL A 285 8.34 6.06 6.80
CA VAL A 285 9.10 7.06 7.56
C VAL A 285 10.58 6.63 7.59
N ASN A 286 11.47 7.55 7.29
CA ASN A 286 12.90 7.33 7.51
C ASN A 286 13.23 7.55 8.99
N PRO A 287 13.74 6.54 9.71
CA PRO A 287 14.05 6.67 11.15
C PRO A 287 15.13 7.70 11.43
N SER A 288 16.02 7.99 10.48
CA SER A 288 17.10 8.96 10.66
C SER A 288 16.62 10.41 10.64
N ASP A 289 15.69 10.79 9.75
CA ASP A 289 15.25 12.18 9.59
C ASP A 289 13.77 12.43 9.95
N GLY A 290 12.99 11.35 10.20
CA GLY A 290 11.58 11.42 10.53
C GLY A 290 10.69 11.90 9.38
N GLN A 291 11.19 11.92 8.15
CA GLN A 291 10.44 12.36 7.00
C GLN A 291 9.82 11.17 6.25
N VAL A 292 8.78 11.45 5.50
CA VAL A 292 8.09 10.43 4.70
C VAL A 292 8.73 10.33 3.33
N TYR A 293 9.12 9.12 2.96
CA TYR A 293 9.61 8.78 1.63
C TYR A 293 8.60 7.88 0.94
N ALA A 294 8.41 8.10 -0.35
CA ALA A 294 7.43 7.34 -1.13
C ALA A 294 7.98 6.93 -2.49
N THR A 295 7.62 5.72 -2.91
CA THR A 295 7.92 5.19 -4.24
C THR A 295 6.72 5.28 -5.14
N GLY A 296 6.98 5.39 -6.44
CA GLY A 296 5.91 5.42 -7.41
C GLY A 296 6.32 5.01 -8.81
N LEU A 297 5.30 4.74 -9.58
CA LEU A 297 5.35 4.44 -11.00
C LEU A 297 4.45 5.41 -11.76
N ASN A 298 4.44 5.31 -13.08
CA ASN A 298 3.47 5.99 -13.91
C ASN A 298 2.06 5.60 -13.45
N GLY A 299 1.26 6.60 -13.06
CA GLY A 299 -0.10 6.36 -12.58
C GLY A 299 -1.01 5.78 -13.65
N TRP A 300 -2.08 5.12 -13.22
CA TRP A 300 -3.05 4.52 -14.12
C TRP A 300 -3.79 5.56 -14.98
N ASN A 301 -3.90 5.27 -16.28
CA ASN A 301 -4.36 6.23 -17.29
C ASN A 301 -5.85 6.58 -17.28
N GLY A 302 -6.72 5.83 -16.63
CA GLY A 302 -8.17 6.04 -16.67
C GLY A 302 -8.56 7.45 -16.20
N HIS A 303 -8.95 7.57 -14.94
CA HIS A 303 -9.23 8.87 -14.30
C HIS A 303 -8.02 9.42 -13.53
N GLY A 304 -6.82 8.94 -13.85
CA GLY A 304 -5.58 9.38 -13.24
C GLY A 304 -5.18 10.80 -13.63
N ARG A 305 -4.19 11.35 -12.94
CA ARG A 305 -3.60 12.62 -13.29
C ARG A 305 -2.68 12.45 -14.51
N LYS A 306 -2.82 13.30 -15.51
CA LYS A 306 -1.95 13.30 -16.71
C LYS A 306 -0.54 13.81 -16.37
N GLY A 307 0.45 13.40 -17.16
CA GLY A 307 1.83 13.89 -17.07
C GLY A 307 2.65 13.28 -15.94
N LEU A 308 2.25 12.16 -15.38
CA LEU A 308 3.04 11.43 -14.39
C LEU A 308 4.25 10.76 -15.06
N SER A 309 5.39 10.81 -14.37
CA SER A 309 6.65 10.18 -14.80
C SER A 309 6.64 8.68 -14.61
N GLN A 310 7.55 7.97 -15.28
CA GLN A 310 7.66 6.49 -15.25
C GLN A 310 8.01 5.93 -13.87
N GLY A 311 8.80 6.64 -13.07
CA GLY A 311 9.14 6.22 -11.73
C GLY A 311 9.99 7.23 -10.99
N HIS A 312 9.71 7.43 -9.71
CA HIS A 312 10.48 8.29 -8.81
C HIS A 312 10.43 7.79 -7.38
N ILE A 313 11.35 8.32 -6.57
CA ILE A 313 11.25 8.32 -5.12
C ILE A 313 11.07 9.77 -4.67
N HIS A 314 10.07 10.00 -3.85
CA HIS A 314 9.74 11.32 -3.30
C HIS A 314 10.10 11.37 -1.83
N ARG A 315 10.63 12.49 -1.37
CA ARG A 315 10.69 12.83 0.04
C ARG A 315 9.69 13.95 0.33
N PHE A 316 8.70 13.65 1.13
CA PHE A 316 7.77 14.61 1.70
C PHE A 316 8.30 15.06 3.04
N ARG A 317 8.46 16.35 3.20
CA ARG A 317 9.13 16.93 4.36
C ARG A 317 8.27 18.00 5.02
N TYR A 318 8.14 17.90 6.33
CA TYR A 318 7.60 19.01 7.10
C TYR A 318 8.61 20.17 7.09
N THR A 319 8.14 21.37 6.74
CA THR A 319 9.00 22.55 6.56
C THR A 319 9.17 23.38 7.83
N GLY A 320 8.46 23.03 8.91
CA GLY A 320 8.38 23.81 10.13
C GLY A 320 7.44 25.03 10.04
N LYS A 321 6.84 25.28 8.87
CA LYS A 321 5.89 26.38 8.72
C LYS A 321 4.54 26.01 9.33
N PRO A 322 3.81 26.96 9.92
CA PRO A 322 2.45 26.74 10.38
C PRO A 322 1.57 26.20 9.25
N ALA A 323 0.88 25.10 9.51
CA ALA A 323 -0.09 24.52 8.59
C ALA A 323 -1.48 24.64 9.19
N ARG A 324 -2.43 25.17 8.43
CA ARG A 324 -3.85 25.23 8.81
C ARG A 324 -4.51 23.93 8.38
N LEU A 325 -4.91 23.13 9.35
CA LEU A 325 -5.39 21.76 9.13
C LEU A 325 -6.71 21.54 9.86
N LEU A 326 -7.59 20.77 9.24
CA LEU A 326 -8.63 20.04 9.93
C LEU A 326 -7.93 18.91 10.72
N THR A 327 -8.00 18.95 12.04
CA THR A 327 -7.24 18.02 12.88
C THR A 327 -8.06 16.84 13.39
N ASP A 328 -9.38 16.98 13.40
CA ASP A 328 -10.28 15.90 13.81
C ASP A 328 -11.67 16.09 13.21
N THR A 329 -12.37 14.97 13.03
CA THR A 329 -13.77 14.94 12.64
C THR A 329 -14.49 13.95 13.52
N GLN A 330 -15.65 14.31 14.06
CA GLN A 330 -16.45 13.41 14.87
C GLN A 330 -17.91 13.47 14.44
N VAL A 331 -18.47 12.33 14.08
CA VAL A 331 -19.90 12.19 13.89
C VAL A 331 -20.56 12.21 15.26
N ARG A 332 -21.57 13.04 15.38
CA ARG A 332 -22.41 13.22 16.57
C ARG A 332 -23.85 12.93 16.22
N HIS A 333 -24.69 12.71 17.22
CA HIS A 333 -26.12 12.48 17.02
C HIS A 333 -26.81 13.59 16.20
N ASN A 334 -26.35 14.83 16.34
CA ASN A 334 -26.99 16.01 15.73
C ASN A 334 -26.12 16.66 14.62
N GLY A 335 -25.06 16.00 14.15
CA GLY A 335 -24.22 16.54 13.08
C GLY A 335 -22.79 16.04 13.07
N ILE A 336 -21.90 16.80 12.45
CA ILE A 336 -20.48 16.49 12.36
C ILE A 336 -19.70 17.63 13.04
N GLU A 337 -18.93 17.29 14.05
CA GLU A 337 -17.98 18.20 14.70
C GLU A 337 -16.67 18.19 13.92
N LEU A 338 -16.18 19.40 13.55
CA LEU A 338 -14.90 19.59 12.89
C LEU A 338 -13.96 20.36 13.80
N LYS A 339 -12.75 19.83 14.03
CA LYS A 339 -11.71 20.51 14.83
C LYS A 339 -10.56 20.97 13.94
N PHE A 340 -10.16 22.20 14.14
CA PHE A 340 -9.08 22.85 13.40
C PHE A 340 -7.97 23.26 14.37
N ASN A 341 -6.73 23.30 13.87
CA ASN A 341 -5.60 23.83 14.62
C ASN A 341 -5.41 25.36 14.46
N PHE A 342 -6.43 26.04 13.97
CA PHE A 342 -6.45 27.48 13.78
C PHE A 342 -7.86 28.03 14.04
N GLN A 343 -7.97 29.32 14.31
CA GLN A 343 -9.25 29.97 14.51
C GLN A 343 -9.95 30.20 13.16
N LEU A 344 -11.22 29.79 13.08
CA LEU A 344 -12.07 30.05 11.93
C LEU A 344 -12.56 31.49 11.95
N ASP A 345 -12.74 32.09 10.79
CA ASP A 345 -13.42 33.35 10.66
C ASP A 345 -14.95 33.12 10.89
N PRO A 346 -15.55 33.74 11.90
CA PRO A 346 -16.99 33.55 12.16
C PRO A 346 -17.91 34.08 11.03
N LYS A 347 -17.34 34.79 10.04
CA LYS A 347 -18.07 35.26 8.87
C LYS A 347 -17.91 34.42 7.63
N SER A 348 -17.15 33.29 7.69
CA SER A 348 -16.90 32.40 6.55
C SER A 348 -17.94 31.29 6.46
#